data_e5f682d2676167c83a7c3b1d8bd2aa52
#
_entry.id   e5f682d2676167c83a7c3b1d8bd2aa52
#
_cell.length_a   1.000
_cell.length_b   1.000
_cell.length_c   1.000
_cell.angle_alpha   90.00
_cell.angle_beta   90.00
_cell.angle_gamma   90.00
#
_symmetry.space_group_name_H-M   'P 1'
#
loop_
_entity.id
_entity.type
_entity.pdbx_description
1 polymer ?
#
loop_
_entity_poly.entity_id
_entity_poly.type
_entity_poly.pdbx_seq_one_letter_code
_entity_poly.pdbx_strand_id
1 'polypeptide(L)'
;MDQLPQDLLSVTGKSTRHINILLINPNSTGYMTEACLRCVQPTLPGHVTVHGFTCPKPGPSAIEGKVDAVLSAADCFRALAPLLREPGRFDGLLVACFSAHPLIAMLREEYPQPTIGIMEAALYASRMCGHKLGIVTTSERSSVLHTHSISDYGLEAYSAGCETGHVSVLELESKPQEEVYANLVAAANRLVEKGADCICLGCAGMTGMHEAVSDAVGMAEGKTMVLDGVALGVQFLVALAQESLSTAKGGAFRSSAAGRERRSQDWL
;
A
#
# COMPACT_ATOMS: atom_id res chain seq x y z
N MET A 1 37.89 -0.03 0.67
CA MET A 1 37.19 1.27 0.45
C MET A 1 37.73 1.83 -0.84
N ASP A 2 37.05 1.62 -1.95
CA ASP A 2 37.47 2.22 -3.22
C ASP A 2 37.30 3.74 -3.11
N GLN A 3 38.37 4.45 -3.38
CA GLN A 3 38.31 5.92 -3.40
C GLN A 3 37.40 6.34 -4.57
N LEU A 4 36.35 7.05 -4.26
CA LEU A 4 35.52 7.69 -5.28
C LEU A 4 36.38 8.59 -6.16
N PRO A 5 36.10 8.73 -7.48
CA PRO A 5 36.79 9.65 -8.34
C PRO A 5 36.84 11.05 -7.73
N GLN A 6 38.01 11.72 -7.85
CA GLN A 6 38.24 13.02 -7.18
C GLN A 6 37.31 14.15 -7.61
N ASP A 7 36.53 13.95 -8.69
CA ASP A 7 35.63 14.97 -9.24
C ASP A 7 34.15 14.83 -8.80
N LEU A 8 33.84 13.87 -7.88
CA LEU A 8 32.47 13.71 -7.37
C LEU A 8 32.21 14.62 -6.17
N LEU A 9 31.30 15.58 -6.34
CA LEU A 9 30.74 16.34 -5.22
C LEU A 9 29.71 15.50 -4.49
N SER A 10 29.74 15.47 -3.17
CA SER A 10 28.83 14.70 -2.33
C SER A 10 28.30 15.53 -1.16
N VAL A 11 27.09 15.22 -0.72
CA VAL A 11 26.50 15.76 0.49
C VAL A 11 25.95 14.62 1.34
N THR A 12 26.03 14.76 2.66
CA THR A 12 25.45 13.83 3.62
C THR A 12 24.24 14.50 4.30
N GLY A 13 23.13 13.76 4.39
CA GLY A 13 21.91 14.23 5.04
C GLY A 13 22.14 14.54 6.53
N LYS A 14 21.46 15.59 7.02
CA LYS A 14 21.53 16.04 8.42
C LYS A 14 20.18 16.03 9.13
N SER A 15 19.09 15.66 8.43
CA SER A 15 17.75 15.68 9.02
C SER A 15 17.65 14.63 10.13
N THR A 16 17.20 15.07 11.30
CA THR A 16 16.87 14.23 12.46
C THR A 16 15.38 14.37 12.81
N ARG A 17 14.59 14.97 11.92
CA ARG A 17 13.16 15.15 12.12
C ARG A 17 12.49 13.80 12.34
N HIS A 18 11.79 13.66 13.47
CA HIS A 18 10.98 12.48 13.72
C HIS A 18 9.73 12.49 12.81
N ILE A 19 9.41 11.34 12.23
CA ILE A 19 8.30 11.17 11.29
C ILE A 19 7.36 10.09 11.82
N ASN A 20 6.07 10.41 11.90
CA ASN A 20 5.02 9.50 12.35
C ASN A 20 4.10 9.16 11.17
N ILE A 21 4.06 7.90 10.78
CA ILE A 21 3.17 7.38 9.73
C ILE A 21 2.04 6.58 10.37
N LEU A 22 0.79 6.82 9.97
CA LEU A 22 -0.34 5.99 10.35
C LEU A 22 -0.62 4.96 9.25
N LEU A 23 -0.38 3.69 9.55
CA LEU A 23 -0.78 2.55 8.73
C LEU A 23 -2.21 2.17 9.11
N ILE A 24 -3.11 2.23 8.14
CA ILE A 24 -4.54 2.03 8.30
C ILE A 24 -4.92 0.72 7.62
N ASN A 25 -5.16 -0.32 8.40
CA ASN A 25 -5.80 -1.53 7.89
C ASN A 25 -7.32 -1.31 7.86
N PRO A 26 -7.95 -1.22 6.67
CA PRO A 26 -9.37 -0.92 6.58
C PRO A 26 -10.29 -2.13 6.85
N ASN A 27 -9.75 -3.32 7.10
CA ASN A 27 -10.52 -4.47 7.62
C ASN A 27 -10.36 -4.62 9.13
N SER A 28 -11.25 -5.41 9.76
CA SER A 28 -11.27 -5.60 11.21
C SER A 28 -10.37 -6.75 11.73
N THR A 29 -9.44 -7.22 10.91
CA THR A 29 -8.56 -8.36 11.22
C THR A 29 -7.21 -7.85 11.75
N GLY A 30 -7.02 -7.88 13.07
CA GLY A 30 -5.88 -7.28 13.76
C GLY A 30 -4.53 -7.88 13.36
N TYR A 31 -4.43 -9.20 13.18
CA TYR A 31 -3.16 -9.84 12.80
C TYR A 31 -2.61 -9.32 11.45
N MET A 32 -3.46 -8.85 10.53
CA MET A 32 -3.00 -8.24 9.28
C MET A 32 -2.30 -6.90 9.52
N THR A 33 -2.79 -6.11 10.46
CA THR A 33 -2.10 -4.88 10.89
C THR A 33 -0.73 -5.19 11.48
N GLU A 34 -0.66 -6.19 12.35
CA GLU A 34 0.60 -6.63 12.96
C GLU A 34 1.58 -7.16 11.91
N ALA A 35 1.11 -7.94 10.92
CA ALA A 35 1.94 -8.43 9.82
C ALA A 35 2.53 -7.29 9.00
N CYS A 36 1.73 -6.26 8.67
CA CYS A 36 2.22 -5.07 8.00
C CYS A 36 3.28 -4.32 8.82
N LEU A 37 3.08 -4.16 10.13
CA LEU A 37 4.06 -3.52 11.01
C LEU A 37 5.38 -4.32 11.09
N ARG A 38 5.31 -5.64 11.19
CA ARG A 38 6.50 -6.51 11.15
C ARG A 38 7.26 -6.41 9.83
N CYS A 39 6.55 -6.30 8.70
CA CYS A 39 7.16 -6.17 7.38
C CYS A 39 7.98 -4.89 7.24
N VAL A 40 7.48 -3.77 7.72
CA VAL A 40 8.16 -2.48 7.54
C VAL A 40 9.33 -2.29 8.52
N GLN A 41 9.29 -2.92 9.69
CA GLN A 41 10.26 -2.71 10.77
C GLN A 41 11.73 -2.85 10.34
N PRO A 42 12.16 -3.86 9.56
CA PRO A 42 13.57 -4.05 9.19
C PRO A 42 14.16 -2.93 8.35
N THR A 43 13.33 -2.20 7.60
CA THR A 43 13.77 -1.16 6.66
C THR A 43 13.49 0.26 7.14
N LEU A 44 12.89 0.42 8.33
CA LEU A 44 12.58 1.74 8.88
C LEU A 44 13.84 2.48 9.32
N PRO A 45 14.02 3.74 8.90
CA PRO A 45 15.02 4.62 9.52
C PRO A 45 14.71 4.87 10.99
N GLY A 46 15.74 5.00 11.84
CA GLY A 46 15.60 5.15 13.29
C GLY A 46 14.81 6.38 13.78
N HIS A 47 14.55 7.33 12.90
CA HIS A 47 13.74 8.53 13.17
C HIS A 47 12.30 8.41 12.68
N VAL A 48 11.86 7.23 12.23
CA VAL A 48 10.50 6.98 11.73
C VAL A 48 9.76 6.02 12.65
N THR A 49 8.53 6.38 13.00
CA THR A 49 7.60 5.50 13.72
C THR A 49 6.37 5.24 12.86
N VAL A 50 5.99 3.96 12.73
CA VAL A 50 4.74 3.55 12.07
C VAL A 50 3.76 3.07 13.12
N HIS A 51 2.60 3.71 13.17
CA HIS A 51 1.50 3.37 14.06
C HIS A 51 0.45 2.57 13.29
N GLY A 52 0.04 1.42 13.81
CA GLY A 52 -0.98 0.58 13.20
C GLY A 52 -2.38 0.90 13.71
N PHE A 53 -3.33 1.08 12.79
CA PHE A 53 -4.76 1.17 13.07
C PHE A 53 -5.48 0.02 12.39
N THR A 54 -6.35 -0.66 13.11
CA THR A 54 -7.25 -1.69 12.59
C THR A 54 -8.68 -1.16 12.60
N CYS A 55 -9.41 -1.31 11.50
CA CYS A 55 -10.82 -0.94 11.43
C CYS A 55 -11.61 -1.64 12.56
N PRO A 56 -12.39 -0.90 13.36
CA PRO A 56 -13.20 -1.53 14.38
C PRO A 56 -14.37 -2.34 13.78
N LYS A 57 -14.91 -3.27 14.55
CA LYS A 57 -16.20 -3.89 14.23
C LYS A 57 -17.31 -2.83 14.29
N PRO A 58 -18.33 -2.88 13.39
CA PRO A 58 -18.71 -4.00 12.52
C PRO A 58 -18.02 -4.03 11.15
N GLY A 59 -16.92 -3.32 10.91
CA GLY A 59 -16.18 -3.38 9.66
C GLY A 59 -15.87 -4.80 9.20
N PRO A 60 -15.80 -5.06 7.87
CA PRO A 60 -15.57 -6.40 7.33
C PRO A 60 -14.22 -6.97 7.77
N SER A 61 -14.14 -8.29 7.96
CA SER A 61 -12.89 -8.98 8.30
C SER A 61 -11.92 -9.10 7.12
N ALA A 62 -12.46 -9.06 5.89
CA ALA A 62 -11.70 -9.03 4.64
C ALA A 62 -12.42 -8.12 3.64
N ILE A 63 -11.68 -7.57 2.66
CA ILE A 63 -12.24 -6.74 1.60
C ILE A 63 -12.09 -7.50 0.29
N GLU A 64 -13.19 -8.04 -0.21
CA GLU A 64 -13.22 -8.87 -1.41
C GLU A 64 -14.06 -8.26 -2.55
N GLY A 65 -14.64 -7.09 -2.30
CA GLY A 65 -15.48 -6.42 -3.27
C GLY A 65 -15.76 -4.95 -2.95
N LYS A 66 -16.50 -4.30 -3.86
CA LYS A 66 -16.83 -2.88 -3.72
C LYS A 66 -17.71 -2.57 -2.50
N VAL A 67 -18.62 -3.48 -2.13
CA VAL A 67 -19.49 -3.29 -0.95
C VAL A 67 -18.63 -3.27 0.32
N ASP A 68 -17.75 -4.26 0.49
CA ASP A 68 -16.83 -4.31 1.63
C ASP A 68 -15.94 -3.07 1.68
N ALA A 69 -15.40 -2.66 0.52
CA ALA A 69 -14.54 -1.48 0.42
C ALA A 69 -15.27 -0.19 0.83
N VAL A 70 -16.52 0.02 0.41
CA VAL A 70 -17.30 1.22 0.75
C VAL A 70 -17.70 1.23 2.22
N LEU A 71 -18.18 0.11 2.75
CA LEU A 71 -18.57 0.01 4.15
C LEU A 71 -17.35 0.17 5.07
N SER A 72 -16.27 -0.51 4.79
CA SER A 72 -15.03 -0.36 5.56
C SER A 72 -14.45 1.05 5.49
N ALA A 73 -14.54 1.71 4.34
CA ALA A 73 -14.10 3.10 4.21
C ALA A 73 -14.90 4.03 5.13
N ALA A 74 -16.22 3.87 5.19
CA ALA A 74 -17.08 4.67 6.04
C ALA A 74 -16.80 4.43 7.53
N ASP A 75 -16.65 3.16 7.93
CA ASP A 75 -16.38 2.79 9.32
C ASP A 75 -15.00 3.27 9.78
N CYS A 76 -13.97 3.03 8.96
CA CYS A 76 -12.60 3.53 9.23
C CYS A 76 -12.58 5.05 9.33
N PHE A 77 -13.20 5.73 8.37
CA PHE A 77 -13.18 7.19 8.33
C PHE A 77 -13.75 7.81 9.60
N ARG A 78 -14.90 7.30 10.08
CA ARG A 78 -15.51 7.75 11.34
C ARG A 78 -14.62 7.44 12.54
N ALA A 79 -14.05 6.24 12.59
CA ALA A 79 -13.20 5.83 13.71
C ALA A 79 -11.85 6.59 13.74
N LEU A 80 -11.35 7.02 12.58
CA LEU A 80 -10.11 7.79 12.48
C LEU A 80 -10.30 9.28 12.81
N ALA A 81 -11.51 9.83 12.66
CA ALA A 81 -11.75 11.25 12.84
C ALA A 81 -11.23 11.82 14.18
N PRO A 82 -11.42 11.18 15.35
CA PRO A 82 -10.84 11.68 16.60
C PRO A 82 -9.31 11.71 16.63
N LEU A 83 -8.66 10.73 15.97
CA LEU A 83 -7.20 10.62 15.92
C LEU A 83 -6.58 11.66 14.98
N LEU A 84 -7.27 11.99 13.88
CA LEU A 84 -6.75 12.86 12.82
C LEU A 84 -7.11 14.34 13.05
N ARG A 85 -7.99 14.65 13.99
CA ARG A 85 -8.29 16.04 14.41
C ARG A 85 -7.14 16.69 15.17
N GLU A 86 -6.24 15.91 15.75
CA GLU A 86 -5.05 16.42 16.44
C GLU A 86 -4.00 16.84 15.42
N PRO A 87 -3.72 18.16 15.27
CA PRO A 87 -2.76 18.63 14.28
C PRO A 87 -1.34 18.11 14.54
N GLY A 88 -0.65 17.68 13.50
CA GLY A 88 0.76 17.28 13.58
C GLY A 88 1.02 15.93 14.25
N ARG A 89 -0.03 15.16 14.58
CA ARG A 89 0.14 13.83 15.17
C ARG A 89 0.77 12.83 14.21
N PHE A 90 0.38 12.90 12.93
CA PHE A 90 0.90 12.06 11.86
C PHE A 90 1.36 12.91 10.68
N ASP A 91 2.44 12.48 10.04
CA ASP A 91 3.03 13.12 8.87
C ASP A 91 2.55 12.50 7.55
N GLY A 92 2.01 11.28 7.59
CA GLY A 92 1.49 10.58 6.40
C GLY A 92 0.53 9.45 6.76
N LEU A 93 -0.35 9.09 5.82
CA LEU A 93 -1.41 8.08 5.99
C LEU A 93 -1.26 7.00 4.91
N LEU A 94 -1.09 5.73 5.33
CA LEU A 94 -0.99 4.57 4.46
C LEU A 94 -2.24 3.70 4.56
N VAL A 95 -2.99 3.53 3.49
CA VAL A 95 -4.14 2.61 3.45
C VAL A 95 -3.65 1.22 3.03
N ALA A 96 -3.65 0.28 3.97
CA ALA A 96 -3.13 -1.09 3.80
C ALA A 96 -4.19 -2.03 3.19
N CYS A 97 -4.72 -1.64 2.02
CA CYS A 97 -5.54 -2.48 1.17
C CYS A 97 -5.03 -2.39 -0.26
N PHE A 98 -4.76 -3.54 -0.89
CA PHE A 98 -4.26 -3.58 -2.26
C PHE A 98 -5.41 -3.39 -3.26
N SER A 99 -5.86 -2.16 -3.40
CA SER A 99 -6.94 -1.74 -4.29
C SER A 99 -6.96 -0.21 -4.42
N ALA A 100 -7.72 0.33 -5.38
CA ALA A 100 -8.12 1.75 -5.39
C ALA A 100 -9.19 1.97 -4.30
N HIS A 101 -8.80 1.85 -3.03
CA HIS A 101 -9.73 1.88 -1.90
C HIS A 101 -10.35 3.26 -1.70
N PRO A 102 -11.70 3.37 -1.51
CA PRO A 102 -12.38 4.66 -1.37
C PRO A 102 -11.84 5.53 -0.23
N LEU A 103 -11.36 4.92 0.85
CA LEU A 103 -10.80 5.62 1.99
C LEU A 103 -9.63 6.54 1.61
N ILE A 104 -8.85 6.20 0.57
CA ILE A 104 -7.72 7.03 0.11
C ILE A 104 -8.22 8.42 -0.31
N ALA A 105 -9.24 8.47 -1.17
CA ALA A 105 -9.81 9.73 -1.65
C ALA A 105 -10.50 10.50 -0.51
N MET A 106 -11.21 9.82 0.40
CA MET A 106 -11.85 10.42 1.57
C MET A 106 -10.81 11.10 2.49
N LEU A 107 -9.71 10.43 2.78
CA LEU A 107 -8.63 10.98 3.61
C LEU A 107 -7.96 12.16 2.92
N ARG A 108 -7.67 12.07 1.61
CA ARG A 108 -7.13 13.18 0.82
C ARG A 108 -8.05 14.39 0.80
N GLU A 109 -9.37 14.19 0.79
CA GLU A 109 -10.34 15.29 0.81
C GLU A 109 -10.36 16.02 2.16
N GLU A 110 -10.39 15.30 3.27
CA GLU A 110 -10.60 15.93 4.59
C GLU A 110 -9.29 16.32 5.31
N TYR A 111 -8.19 15.60 5.10
CA TYR A 111 -6.95 15.80 5.88
C TYR A 111 -5.78 16.29 5.02
N PRO A 112 -4.87 17.11 5.59
CA PRO A 112 -3.72 17.64 4.86
C PRO A 112 -2.58 16.63 4.66
N GLN A 113 -2.52 15.56 5.46
CA GLN A 113 -1.44 14.59 5.37
C GLN A 113 -1.42 13.91 3.99
N PRO A 114 -0.24 13.72 3.38
CA PRO A 114 -0.10 12.87 2.20
C PRO A 114 -0.67 11.49 2.50
N THR A 115 -1.48 10.98 1.60
CA THR A 115 -2.14 9.68 1.75
C THR A 115 -1.86 8.84 0.51
N ILE A 116 -1.43 7.58 0.70
CA ILE A 116 -1.22 6.63 -0.39
C ILE A 116 -1.82 5.26 -0.02
N GLY A 117 -2.28 4.51 -1.01
CA GLY A 117 -2.63 3.11 -0.85
C GLY A 117 -1.46 2.19 -1.19
N ILE A 118 -1.41 1.00 -0.62
CA ILE A 118 -0.33 0.04 -0.90
C ILE A 118 -0.30 -0.43 -2.35
N MET A 119 -1.44 -0.51 -3.04
CA MET A 119 -1.49 -0.77 -4.47
C MET A 119 -0.86 0.38 -5.27
N GLU A 120 -1.27 1.60 -4.99
CA GLU A 120 -0.74 2.81 -5.64
C GLU A 120 0.80 2.89 -5.47
N ALA A 121 1.31 2.62 -4.26
CA ALA A 121 2.74 2.61 -3.98
C ALA A 121 3.50 1.56 -4.81
N ALA A 122 3.01 0.32 -4.84
CA ALA A 122 3.63 -0.75 -5.62
C ALA A 122 3.61 -0.45 -7.12
N LEU A 123 2.49 0.06 -7.65
CA LEU A 123 2.35 0.41 -9.06
C LEU A 123 3.31 1.52 -9.49
N TYR A 124 3.45 2.59 -8.70
CA TYR A 124 4.40 3.66 -9.02
C TYR A 124 5.86 3.20 -8.89
N ALA A 125 6.18 2.41 -7.86
CA ALA A 125 7.52 1.86 -7.69
C ALA A 125 7.91 0.93 -8.85
N SER A 126 6.97 0.15 -9.40
CA SER A 126 7.25 -0.76 -10.51
C SER A 126 7.79 -0.03 -11.75
N ARG A 127 7.39 1.24 -11.96
CA ARG A 127 7.90 2.04 -13.08
C ARG A 127 9.34 2.51 -12.92
N MET A 128 9.87 2.46 -11.71
CA MET A 128 11.28 2.78 -11.45
C MET A 128 12.18 1.53 -11.45
N CYS A 129 11.59 0.33 -11.28
CA CYS A 129 12.32 -0.92 -11.11
C CYS A 129 12.22 -1.86 -12.32
N GLY A 130 11.24 -1.65 -13.21
CA GLY A 130 11.04 -2.53 -14.37
C GLY A 130 10.25 -1.89 -15.50
N HIS A 131 10.10 -2.67 -16.57
CA HIS A 131 9.36 -2.27 -17.77
C HIS A 131 7.91 -2.76 -17.74
N LYS A 132 7.65 -4.01 -17.30
CA LYS A 132 6.32 -4.61 -17.23
C LYS A 132 5.99 -5.13 -15.86
N LEU A 133 4.88 -4.64 -15.30
CA LEU A 133 4.37 -5.09 -14.00
C LEU A 133 3.38 -6.26 -14.17
N GLY A 134 3.45 -7.22 -13.25
CA GLY A 134 2.43 -8.23 -13.01
C GLY A 134 1.93 -8.16 -11.58
N ILE A 135 0.67 -8.52 -11.34
CA ILE A 135 0.09 -8.57 -9.99
C ILE A 135 -0.31 -10.01 -9.65
N VAL A 136 0.26 -10.55 -8.58
CA VAL A 136 -0.22 -11.80 -7.97
C VAL A 136 -1.41 -11.49 -7.08
N THR A 137 -2.57 -12.09 -7.36
CA THR A 137 -3.83 -11.80 -6.67
C THR A 137 -4.34 -13.00 -5.86
N THR A 138 -5.34 -12.78 -5.02
CA THR A 138 -5.94 -13.81 -4.17
C THR A 138 -7.00 -14.64 -4.90
N SER A 139 -7.75 -14.04 -5.82
CA SER A 139 -8.88 -14.67 -6.51
C SER A 139 -9.05 -14.14 -7.93
N GLU A 140 -9.83 -14.86 -8.75
CA GLU A 140 -10.22 -14.41 -10.10
C GLU A 140 -10.94 -13.05 -10.05
N ARG A 141 -11.83 -12.85 -9.07
CA ARG A 141 -12.51 -11.57 -8.90
C ARG A 141 -11.51 -10.44 -8.62
N SER A 142 -10.52 -10.68 -7.77
CA SER A 142 -9.46 -9.70 -7.48
C SER A 142 -8.65 -9.39 -8.73
N SER A 143 -8.37 -10.38 -9.59
CA SER A 143 -7.67 -10.17 -10.86
C SER A 143 -8.42 -9.17 -11.75
N VAL A 144 -9.75 -9.32 -11.89
CA VAL A 144 -10.58 -8.38 -12.66
C VAL A 144 -10.57 -6.99 -12.04
N LEU A 145 -10.76 -6.89 -10.72
CA LEU A 145 -10.79 -5.60 -10.02
C LEU A 145 -9.44 -4.88 -10.08
N HIS A 146 -8.34 -5.61 -9.94
CA HIS A 146 -6.99 -5.02 -10.04
C HIS A 146 -6.67 -4.59 -11.47
N THR A 147 -7.11 -5.31 -12.49
CA THR A 147 -6.97 -4.89 -13.89
C THR A 147 -7.67 -3.54 -14.13
N HIS A 148 -8.88 -3.36 -13.61
CA HIS A 148 -9.56 -2.05 -13.69
C HIS A 148 -8.77 -0.97 -12.94
N SER A 149 -8.27 -1.26 -11.74
CA SER A 149 -7.48 -0.30 -10.97
C SER A 149 -6.17 0.09 -11.67
N ILE A 150 -5.50 -0.84 -12.36
CA ILE A 150 -4.31 -0.54 -13.18
C ILE A 150 -4.65 0.51 -14.25
N SER A 151 -5.82 0.35 -14.92
CA SER A 151 -6.32 1.31 -15.91
C SER A 151 -6.64 2.67 -15.27
N ASP A 152 -7.31 2.67 -14.10
CA ASP A 152 -7.62 3.90 -13.36
C ASP A 152 -6.36 4.68 -12.96
N TYR A 153 -5.25 3.98 -12.67
CA TYR A 153 -3.93 4.58 -12.39
C TYR A 153 -3.13 4.93 -13.67
N GLY A 154 -3.67 4.68 -14.86
CA GLY A 154 -3.02 5.00 -16.14
C GLY A 154 -1.83 4.13 -16.49
N LEU A 155 -1.76 2.90 -15.95
CA LEU A 155 -0.62 1.99 -16.11
C LEU A 155 -0.92 0.75 -16.98
N GLU A 156 -2.04 0.73 -17.69
CA GLU A 156 -2.47 -0.40 -18.52
C GLU A 156 -1.42 -0.81 -19.56
N ALA A 157 -0.79 0.15 -20.24
CA ALA A 157 0.25 -0.10 -21.24
C ALA A 157 1.49 -0.82 -20.69
N TYR A 158 1.70 -0.77 -19.38
CA TYR A 158 2.85 -1.38 -18.70
C TYR A 158 2.51 -2.68 -17.99
N SER A 159 1.27 -3.16 -18.08
CA SER A 159 0.80 -4.35 -17.36
C SER A 159 1.06 -5.63 -18.16
N ALA A 160 1.58 -6.65 -17.50
CA ALA A 160 1.56 -8.04 -17.95
C ALA A 160 0.29 -8.77 -17.50
N GLY A 161 -0.57 -8.09 -16.74
CA GLY A 161 -1.83 -8.61 -16.22
C GLY A 161 -1.78 -9.00 -14.75
N CYS A 162 -2.83 -9.70 -14.35
CA CYS A 162 -3.00 -10.22 -13.00
C CYS A 162 -3.13 -11.75 -13.05
N GLU A 163 -2.50 -12.46 -12.12
CA GLU A 163 -2.59 -13.90 -11.95
C GLU A 163 -3.02 -14.25 -10.53
N THR A 164 -3.95 -15.17 -10.40
CA THR A 164 -4.42 -15.59 -9.07
C THR A 164 -3.63 -16.75 -8.50
N GLY A 165 -3.34 -16.67 -7.19
CA GLY A 165 -2.84 -17.76 -6.39
C GLY A 165 -3.95 -18.70 -5.88
N HIS A 166 -5.23 -18.43 -6.19
CA HIS A 166 -6.39 -19.21 -5.74
C HIS A 166 -6.43 -19.43 -4.22
N VAL A 167 -6.02 -18.43 -3.45
CA VAL A 167 -6.03 -18.44 -1.98
C VAL A 167 -6.76 -17.18 -1.51
N SER A 168 -7.88 -17.32 -0.83
CA SER A 168 -8.64 -16.18 -0.32
C SER A 168 -7.86 -15.40 0.74
N VAL A 169 -8.28 -14.16 1.02
CA VAL A 169 -7.57 -13.26 1.94
C VAL A 169 -7.34 -13.88 3.32
N LEU A 170 -8.34 -14.58 3.88
CA LEU A 170 -8.22 -15.23 5.19
C LEU A 170 -7.46 -16.56 5.13
N GLU A 171 -7.47 -17.25 3.97
CA GLU A 171 -6.73 -18.50 3.77
C GLU A 171 -5.21 -18.27 3.66
N LEU A 172 -4.75 -17.07 3.33
CA LEU A 172 -3.31 -16.75 3.35
C LEU A 172 -2.65 -17.07 4.70
N GLU A 173 -3.39 -16.96 5.80
CA GLU A 173 -2.92 -17.27 7.15
C GLU A 173 -3.37 -18.66 7.63
N SER A 174 -4.57 -19.12 7.25
CA SER A 174 -5.18 -20.33 7.82
C SER A 174 -4.79 -21.62 7.10
N LYS A 175 -4.35 -21.56 5.85
CA LYS A 175 -3.86 -22.73 5.10
C LYS A 175 -2.40 -23.06 5.43
N PRO A 176 -1.95 -24.32 5.16
CA PRO A 176 -0.54 -24.67 5.23
C PRO A 176 0.32 -23.74 4.38
N GLN A 177 1.35 -23.15 4.96
CA GLN A 177 2.18 -22.15 4.29
C GLN A 177 2.84 -22.67 3.01
N GLU A 178 3.25 -23.93 2.97
CA GLU A 178 3.80 -24.55 1.75
C GLU A 178 2.83 -24.52 0.57
N GLU A 179 1.53 -24.79 0.82
CA GLU A 179 0.49 -24.72 -0.22
C GLU A 179 0.30 -23.29 -0.70
N VAL A 180 0.25 -22.34 0.23
CA VAL A 180 0.10 -20.92 -0.09
C VAL A 180 1.28 -20.44 -0.94
N TYR A 181 2.51 -20.70 -0.51
CA TYR A 181 3.71 -20.30 -1.24
C TYR A 181 3.78 -20.92 -2.63
N ALA A 182 3.50 -22.21 -2.76
CA ALA A 182 3.50 -22.89 -4.06
C ALA A 182 2.51 -22.22 -5.04
N ASN A 183 1.33 -21.86 -4.56
CA ASN A 183 0.30 -21.21 -5.36
C ASN A 183 0.71 -19.78 -5.80
N LEU A 184 1.28 -19.01 -4.89
CA LEU A 184 1.74 -17.64 -5.21
C LEU A 184 2.93 -17.66 -6.18
N VAL A 185 3.88 -18.57 -5.97
CA VAL A 185 5.03 -18.79 -6.85
C VAL A 185 4.58 -19.19 -8.26
N ALA A 186 3.61 -20.11 -8.35
CA ALA A 186 3.06 -20.51 -9.65
C ALA A 186 2.39 -19.33 -10.38
N ALA A 187 1.66 -18.46 -9.66
CA ALA A 187 1.08 -17.25 -10.22
C ALA A 187 2.16 -16.26 -10.69
N ALA A 188 3.21 -16.06 -9.89
CA ALA A 188 4.33 -15.18 -10.25
C ALA A 188 5.06 -15.67 -11.50
N ASN A 189 5.33 -16.97 -11.60
CA ASN A 189 5.98 -17.56 -12.78
C ASN A 189 5.15 -17.36 -14.06
N ARG A 190 3.82 -17.53 -13.99
CA ARG A 190 2.94 -17.23 -15.15
C ARG A 190 3.02 -15.77 -15.59
N LEU A 191 3.21 -14.83 -14.66
CA LEU A 191 3.42 -13.43 -14.99
C LEU A 191 4.78 -13.18 -15.64
N VAL A 192 5.83 -13.83 -15.14
CA VAL A 192 7.18 -13.78 -15.76
C VAL A 192 7.14 -14.33 -17.20
N GLU A 193 6.44 -15.45 -17.45
CA GLU A 193 6.22 -15.99 -18.80
C GLU A 193 5.48 -15.02 -19.72
N LYS A 194 4.62 -14.13 -19.17
CA LYS A 194 3.96 -13.03 -19.90
C LYS A 194 4.84 -11.80 -20.05
N GLY A 195 6.08 -11.87 -19.62
CA GLY A 195 7.09 -10.81 -19.74
C GLY A 195 7.08 -9.79 -18.61
N ALA A 196 6.50 -10.10 -17.44
CA ALA A 196 6.64 -9.25 -16.26
C ALA A 196 8.07 -9.32 -15.73
N ASP A 197 8.67 -8.16 -15.48
CA ASP A 197 9.97 -7.99 -14.81
C ASP A 197 9.83 -7.30 -13.43
N CYS A 198 8.59 -6.93 -13.08
CA CYS A 198 8.19 -6.51 -11.74
C CYS A 198 6.93 -7.25 -11.32
N ILE A 199 6.95 -7.89 -10.15
CA ILE A 199 5.81 -8.58 -9.55
C ILE A 199 5.35 -7.81 -8.32
N CYS A 200 4.09 -7.38 -8.31
CA CYS A 200 3.45 -6.77 -7.15
C CYS A 200 2.67 -7.84 -6.36
N LEU A 201 2.87 -7.91 -5.06
CA LEU A 201 2.08 -8.76 -4.17
C LEU A 201 0.72 -8.08 -3.90
N GLY A 202 -0.34 -8.65 -4.42
CA GLY A 202 -1.67 -8.06 -4.56
C GLY A 202 -2.58 -8.16 -3.34
N CYS A 203 -2.03 -8.32 -2.14
CA CYS A 203 -2.78 -8.30 -0.88
C CYS A 203 -1.87 -7.90 0.27
N ALA A 204 -2.38 -7.12 1.23
CA ALA A 204 -1.67 -6.85 2.48
C ALA A 204 -1.35 -8.13 3.28
N GLY A 205 -2.20 -9.15 3.18
CA GLY A 205 -1.95 -10.46 3.77
C GLY A 205 -0.78 -11.23 3.15
N MET A 206 -0.28 -10.85 1.97
CA MET A 206 0.90 -11.45 1.32
C MET A 206 2.22 -10.84 1.80
N THR A 207 2.19 -9.84 2.65
CA THR A 207 3.34 -9.15 3.22
C THR A 207 4.22 -10.18 3.93
N GLY A 208 4.54 -11.02 4.23
CA GLY A 208 5.43 -12.05 4.79
C GLY A 208 5.85 -13.09 3.77
N MET A 209 5.32 -13.01 2.55
CA MET A 209 5.51 -14.03 1.51
C MET A 209 6.47 -13.56 0.40
N HIS A 210 7.03 -12.37 0.60
CA HIS A 210 7.94 -11.72 -0.36
C HIS A 210 9.16 -12.59 -0.69
N GLU A 211 9.81 -13.17 0.32
CA GLU A 211 11.03 -13.97 0.15
C GLU A 211 10.80 -15.19 -0.76
N ALA A 212 9.75 -15.96 -0.48
CA ALA A 212 9.42 -17.15 -1.27
C ALA A 212 9.17 -16.84 -2.76
N VAL A 213 8.48 -15.74 -3.06
CA VAL A 213 8.24 -15.31 -4.44
C VAL A 213 9.52 -14.76 -5.06
N SER A 214 10.30 -13.98 -4.33
CA SER A 214 11.56 -13.39 -4.78
C SER A 214 12.58 -14.43 -5.20
N ASP A 215 12.74 -15.49 -4.41
CA ASP A 215 13.65 -16.59 -4.72
C ASP A 215 13.21 -17.32 -5.99
N ALA A 216 11.93 -17.57 -6.12
CA ALA A 216 11.38 -18.31 -7.26
C ALA A 216 11.49 -17.57 -8.61
N VAL A 217 11.42 -16.24 -8.61
CA VAL A 217 11.52 -15.42 -9.84
C VAL A 217 12.91 -14.86 -10.10
N GLY A 218 13.91 -15.24 -9.32
CA GLY A 218 15.31 -14.85 -9.50
C GLY A 218 15.58 -13.37 -9.20
N MET A 219 14.98 -12.84 -8.14
CA MET A 219 15.22 -11.45 -7.75
C MET A 219 16.68 -11.18 -7.37
N ALA A 220 17.34 -12.10 -6.68
CA ALA A 220 18.74 -11.98 -6.29
C ALA A 220 19.69 -11.91 -7.51
N GLU A 221 19.32 -12.53 -8.64
CA GLU A 221 20.04 -12.45 -9.90
C GLU A 221 19.66 -11.23 -10.75
N GLY A 222 18.81 -10.34 -10.23
CA GLY A 222 18.36 -9.14 -10.94
C GLY A 222 17.44 -9.40 -12.13
N LYS A 223 16.77 -10.57 -12.19
CA LYS A 223 15.90 -10.93 -13.32
C LYS A 223 14.51 -10.31 -13.19
N THR A 224 13.91 -10.39 -11.99
CA THR A 224 12.55 -9.90 -11.74
C THR A 224 12.51 -9.31 -10.35
N MET A 225 11.99 -8.09 -10.21
CA MET A 225 11.81 -7.43 -8.91
C MET A 225 10.47 -7.82 -8.30
N VAL A 226 10.45 -8.14 -7.01
CA VAL A 226 9.22 -8.36 -6.25
C VAL A 226 8.97 -7.16 -5.35
N LEU A 227 7.76 -6.60 -5.40
CA LEU A 227 7.42 -5.35 -4.75
C LEU A 227 6.39 -5.59 -3.66
N ASP A 228 6.72 -5.19 -2.43
CA ASP A 228 5.78 -5.10 -1.32
C ASP A 228 5.26 -3.68 -1.17
N GLY A 229 3.96 -3.49 -1.42
CA GLY A 229 3.33 -2.18 -1.38
C GLY A 229 3.26 -1.56 0.01
N VAL A 230 3.33 -2.36 1.08
CA VAL A 230 3.32 -1.86 2.47
C VAL A 230 4.65 -1.17 2.77
N ALA A 231 5.75 -1.86 2.55
CA ALA A 231 7.08 -1.30 2.77
C ALA A 231 7.33 -0.07 1.89
N LEU A 232 7.02 -0.15 0.58
CA LEU A 232 7.18 0.95 -0.37
C LEU A 232 6.29 2.14 -0.02
N GLY A 233 5.03 1.90 0.40
CA GLY A 233 4.11 2.96 0.80
C GLY A 233 4.61 3.78 1.98
N VAL A 234 5.21 3.13 2.98
CA VAL A 234 5.85 3.82 4.10
C VAL A 234 7.01 4.68 3.61
N GLN A 235 7.91 4.14 2.76
CA GLN A 235 9.06 4.90 2.26
C GLN A 235 8.66 6.11 1.42
N PHE A 236 7.62 6.00 0.57
CA PHE A 236 7.08 7.15 -0.15
C PHE A 236 6.55 8.23 0.80
N LEU A 237 5.82 7.86 1.85
CA LEU A 237 5.31 8.81 2.83
C LEU A 237 6.43 9.46 3.64
N VAL A 238 7.47 8.72 3.99
CA VAL A 238 8.67 9.26 4.65
C VAL A 238 9.33 10.33 3.77
N ALA A 239 9.51 10.05 2.48
CA ALA A 239 10.08 11.01 1.55
C ALA A 239 9.22 12.28 1.43
N LEU A 240 7.90 12.14 1.27
CA LEU A 240 6.98 13.29 1.20
C LEU A 240 6.97 14.11 2.50
N ALA A 241 7.02 13.43 3.66
CA ALA A 241 7.08 14.09 4.96
C ALA A 241 8.40 14.86 5.16
N GLN A 242 9.53 14.29 4.74
CA GLN A 242 10.84 14.97 4.80
C GLN A 242 10.85 16.28 4.00
N GLU A 243 10.22 16.28 2.83
CA GLU A 243 10.06 17.45 1.99
C GLU A 243 8.92 18.39 2.44
N SER A 244 8.26 18.09 3.58
CA SER A 244 7.14 18.87 4.13
C SER A 244 5.98 19.04 3.14
N LEU A 245 5.75 18.04 2.30
CA LEU A 245 4.64 18.05 1.35
C LEU A 245 3.32 17.67 2.02
N SER A 246 2.24 18.22 1.51
CA SER A 246 0.87 17.95 1.98
C SER A 246 -0.08 17.74 0.80
N THR A 247 -1.26 17.18 1.08
CA THR A 247 -2.32 17.07 0.08
C THR A 247 -2.84 18.45 -0.30
N ALA A 248 -2.77 18.80 -1.59
CA ALA A 248 -3.22 20.10 -2.11
C ALA A 248 -4.74 20.26 -1.98
N LYS A 249 -5.18 21.37 -1.38
CA LYS A 249 -6.61 21.66 -1.10
C LYS A 249 -7.26 22.65 -2.08
N GLY A 250 -6.53 23.07 -3.10
CA GLY A 250 -7.06 24.02 -4.10
C GLY A 250 -7.92 23.41 -5.21
N GLY A 251 -7.97 22.08 -5.32
CA GLY A 251 -8.64 21.35 -6.41
C GLY A 251 -9.58 20.27 -5.92
N ALA A 252 -9.49 19.09 -6.52
CA ALA A 252 -10.36 17.94 -6.27
C ALA A 252 -10.39 17.46 -4.81
N PHE A 253 -9.31 17.70 -4.05
CA PHE A 253 -9.24 17.33 -2.63
C PHE A 253 -9.60 18.47 -1.68
N ARG A 254 -10.37 19.45 -2.14
CA ARG A 254 -10.97 20.48 -1.28
C ARG A 254 -12.05 19.84 -0.40
N SER A 255 -11.94 20.03 0.93
CA SER A 255 -12.93 19.49 1.86
C SER A 255 -14.34 20.02 1.58
N SER A 256 -15.33 19.15 1.71
CA SER A 256 -16.74 19.51 1.66
C SER A 256 -17.32 19.97 3.00
N ALA A 257 -16.49 20.11 4.05
CA ALA A 257 -16.89 20.48 5.41
C ALA A 257 -17.76 21.76 5.47
N ALA A 258 -17.32 22.84 4.82
CA ALA A 258 -18.10 24.08 4.76
C ALA A 258 -19.48 23.92 4.10
N GLY A 259 -19.62 22.98 3.17
CA GLY A 259 -20.91 22.61 2.57
C GLY A 259 -21.81 21.85 3.56
N ARG A 260 -21.25 20.93 4.33
CA ARG A 260 -21.96 20.20 5.39
C ARG A 260 -22.45 21.15 6.47
N GLU A 261 -21.59 22.05 6.93
CA GLU A 261 -21.94 23.06 7.92
C GLU A 261 -23.15 23.94 7.47
N ARG A 262 -23.12 24.46 6.23
CA ARG A 262 -24.25 25.23 5.68
C ARG A 262 -25.55 24.45 5.61
N ARG A 263 -25.49 23.13 5.49
CA ARG A 263 -26.68 22.24 5.46
C ARG A 263 -27.05 21.71 6.84
N SER A 264 -26.35 22.15 7.90
CA SER A 264 -26.51 21.64 9.27
C SER A 264 -26.40 20.11 9.35
N GLN A 265 -25.44 19.55 8.60
CA GLN A 265 -25.18 18.11 8.52
C GLN A 265 -23.88 17.79 9.23
N ASP A 266 -23.99 17.23 10.42
CA ASP A 266 -22.85 16.82 11.26
C ASP A 266 -22.85 15.29 11.39
N TRP A 267 -22.22 14.61 10.42
CA TRP A 267 -22.07 13.15 10.46
C TRP A 267 -20.60 12.68 10.47
N LEU A 268 -19.67 13.59 10.73
CA LEU A 268 -18.22 13.31 10.87
C LEU A 268 -17.70 13.73 12.24
#